data_d1ea7cdbdea44a9d3a9f885924b67add
#
_entry.id   d1ea7cdbdea44a9d3a9f885924b67add
#
_cell.length_a   1.000
_cell.length_b   1.000
_cell.length_c   1.000
_cell.angle_alpha   90.00
_cell.angle_beta   90.00
_cell.angle_gamma   90.00
#
_symmetry.space_group_name_H-M   'P 1'
#
loop_
_entity.id
_entity.type
_entity.pdbx_description
1 polymer ?
#
loop_
_entity_poly.entity_id
_entity_poly.type
_entity_poly.pdbx_seq_one_letter_code
_entity_poly.pdbx_strand_id
1 'polypeptide(L)'
;MRRHALVFLLALGAALALAAVAYADNGGVAPLPPHSPNAERIDQSYLWISIFAIAIFVVVEGTLLLFIYKYRSRGRPRTEEGPQVHGATRLELIWTAIPVLILAAIASFVFYKLPGIKDVPSAKADGGRIAVRVDAHQFYWQYTYPNGAVSIDELHAPVKRVVTLDIVSHDVDHSWWIPELNGKFDAIPGRTNHTWFKADSIGTYRGKCGEFCGVFHAAMESTAKIESQADYDAWVSGQANADLGKGEFVGVCAKCHGLSGHGGYGPAIFNNSLLTQQESLRKLLLNGQNSTKPLSSYMPPVSRGWTDKQFTALFAYLKSNVYKGPSGGG
;
A
#
# COMPACT_ATOMS: atom_id res chain seq x y z
N MET A 1 -24.41 43.14 2.51
CA MET A 1 -23.31 42.66 1.62
C MET A 1 -21.96 42.58 2.32
N ARG A 2 -21.42 43.62 2.98
CA ARG A 2 -20.07 43.57 3.61
C ARG A 2 -19.86 42.49 4.68
N ARG A 3 -20.86 42.20 5.56
CA ARG A 3 -20.76 41.15 6.59
C ARG A 3 -20.69 39.73 6.01
N HIS A 4 -21.38 39.46 4.90
CA HIS A 4 -21.36 38.12 4.27
C HIS A 4 -20.06 37.87 3.51
N ALA A 5 -19.47 38.90 2.88
CA ALA A 5 -18.17 38.81 2.27
C ALA A 5 -17.06 38.54 3.32
N LEU A 6 -17.18 39.16 4.50
CA LEU A 6 -16.21 38.94 5.59
C LEU A 6 -16.30 37.49 6.12
N VAL A 7 -17.49 36.95 6.34
CA VAL A 7 -17.68 35.55 6.79
C VAL A 7 -17.14 34.57 5.75
N PHE A 8 -17.37 34.83 4.46
CA PHE A 8 -16.83 34.00 3.37
C PHE A 8 -15.31 34.04 3.32
N LEU A 9 -14.71 35.23 3.45
CA LEU A 9 -13.24 35.39 3.47
C LEU A 9 -12.61 34.72 4.70
N LEU A 10 -13.25 34.80 5.86
CA LEU A 10 -12.79 34.13 7.08
C LEU A 10 -12.89 32.60 6.97
N ALA A 11 -13.98 32.08 6.40
CA ALA A 11 -14.12 30.64 6.15
C ALA A 11 -13.11 30.13 5.13
N LEU A 12 -12.88 30.89 4.05
CA LEU A 12 -11.84 30.58 3.06
C LEU A 12 -10.43 30.62 3.68
N GLY A 13 -10.15 31.66 4.49
CA GLY A 13 -8.88 31.78 5.20
C GLY A 13 -8.65 30.63 6.20
N ALA A 14 -9.69 30.22 6.93
CA ALA A 14 -9.63 29.08 7.83
C ALA A 14 -9.43 27.75 7.07
N ALA A 15 -10.10 27.55 5.95
CA ALA A 15 -9.92 26.37 5.10
C ALA A 15 -8.51 26.29 4.51
N LEU A 16 -7.96 27.41 4.05
CA LEU A 16 -6.60 27.50 3.54
C LEU A 16 -5.54 27.30 4.65
N ALA A 17 -5.81 27.82 5.86
CA ALA A 17 -4.93 27.61 7.02
C ALA A 17 -4.93 26.12 7.47
N LEU A 18 -6.10 25.48 7.51
CA LEU A 18 -6.22 24.06 7.82
C LEU A 18 -5.53 23.18 6.76
N ALA A 19 -5.66 23.53 5.48
CA ALA A 19 -4.96 22.84 4.41
C ALA A 19 -3.43 23.00 4.53
N ALA A 20 -2.94 24.18 4.88
CA ALA A 20 -1.51 24.43 5.10
C ALA A 20 -0.95 23.66 6.30
N VAL A 21 -1.69 23.56 7.41
CA VAL A 21 -1.28 22.77 8.59
C VAL A 21 -1.28 21.28 8.27
N ALA A 22 -2.30 20.78 7.56
CA ALA A 22 -2.37 19.38 7.13
C ALA A 22 -1.20 18.99 6.20
N TYR A 23 -0.75 19.93 5.37
CA TYR A 23 0.40 19.71 4.48
C TYR A 23 1.75 19.76 5.23
N ALA A 24 1.86 20.59 6.26
CA ALA A 24 3.12 20.80 7.01
C ALA A 24 3.44 19.63 7.96
N ASP A 25 2.44 18.90 8.46
CA ASP A 25 2.61 17.86 9.50
C ASP A 25 2.31 16.43 9.02
N ASN A 26 2.05 16.24 7.72
CA ASN A 26 1.63 14.94 7.14
C ASN A 26 0.57 14.20 7.95
N GLY A 27 -0.31 14.91 8.65
CA GLY A 27 -1.34 14.39 9.55
C GLY A 27 -2.41 13.49 8.92
N GLY A 28 -2.05 12.70 7.91
CA GLY A 28 -2.91 11.74 7.23
C GLY A 28 -3.81 12.33 6.14
N VAL A 29 -3.75 13.65 5.89
CA VAL A 29 -4.56 14.34 4.89
C VAL A 29 -3.79 14.55 3.57
N ALA A 30 -2.47 14.57 3.61
CA ALA A 30 -1.59 14.70 2.45
C ALA A 30 -0.78 13.41 2.23
N PRO A 31 -0.30 13.13 1.00
CA PRO A 31 0.65 12.06 0.76
C PRO A 31 1.90 12.21 1.63
N LEU A 32 2.54 11.07 1.94
CA LEU A 32 3.84 11.08 2.62
C LEU A 32 4.88 11.77 1.72
N PRO A 33 5.95 12.37 2.30
CA PRO A 33 6.99 13.01 1.52
C PRO A 33 7.56 12.05 0.47
N PRO A 34 7.66 12.47 -0.80
CA PRO A 34 8.16 11.61 -1.85
C PRO A 34 9.68 11.41 -1.74
N HIS A 35 10.13 10.16 -1.89
CA HIS A 35 11.53 9.76 -1.91
C HIS A 35 11.92 9.01 -3.20
N SER A 36 11.15 9.21 -4.26
CA SER A 36 11.45 8.75 -5.61
C SER A 36 10.79 9.64 -6.67
N PRO A 37 11.27 9.64 -7.92
CA PRO A 37 10.65 10.39 -9.01
C PRO A 37 9.21 10.00 -9.30
N ASN A 38 8.82 8.75 -9.03
CA ASN A 38 7.44 8.27 -9.17
C ASN A 38 6.53 8.92 -8.12
N ALA A 39 6.93 8.83 -6.86
CA ALA A 39 6.19 9.41 -5.75
C ALA A 39 6.08 10.94 -5.88
N GLU A 40 7.16 11.62 -6.31
CA GLU A 40 7.13 13.07 -6.56
C GLU A 40 6.10 13.47 -7.62
N ARG A 41 6.00 12.70 -8.73
CA ARG A 41 4.98 12.97 -9.75
C ARG A 41 3.56 12.71 -9.28
N ILE A 42 3.38 11.70 -8.43
CA ILE A 42 2.10 11.41 -7.79
C ILE A 42 1.72 12.55 -6.83
N ASP A 43 2.65 13.02 -6.02
CA ASP A 43 2.45 14.16 -5.10
C ASP A 43 2.08 15.43 -5.85
N GLN A 44 2.80 15.76 -6.93
CA GLN A 44 2.47 16.89 -7.81
C GLN A 44 1.06 16.76 -8.41
N SER A 45 0.67 15.53 -8.80
CA SER A 45 -0.67 15.28 -9.34
C SER A 45 -1.75 15.44 -8.27
N TYR A 46 -1.49 14.97 -7.05
CA TYR A 46 -2.36 15.16 -5.90
C TYR A 46 -2.56 16.66 -5.59
N LEU A 47 -1.48 17.43 -5.54
CA LEU A 47 -1.55 18.86 -5.30
C LEU A 47 -2.37 19.58 -6.39
N TRP A 48 -2.12 19.27 -7.66
CA TRP A 48 -2.85 19.85 -8.78
C TRP A 48 -4.37 19.56 -8.70
N ILE A 49 -4.75 18.32 -8.43
CA ILE A 49 -6.15 17.91 -8.27
C ILE A 49 -6.78 18.60 -7.05
N SER A 50 -6.03 18.71 -5.96
CA SER A 50 -6.49 19.34 -4.72
C SER A 50 -6.86 20.82 -4.88
N ILE A 51 -6.21 21.56 -5.78
CA ILE A 51 -6.57 22.94 -6.09
C ILE A 51 -8.02 23.02 -6.59
N PHE A 52 -8.40 22.16 -7.53
CA PHE A 52 -9.78 22.14 -8.05
C PHE A 52 -10.76 21.60 -6.99
N ALA A 53 -10.39 20.55 -6.26
CA ALA A 53 -11.22 19.96 -5.22
C ALA A 53 -11.55 20.97 -4.12
N ILE A 54 -10.57 21.73 -3.65
CA ILE A 54 -10.76 22.79 -2.62
C ILE A 54 -11.63 23.91 -3.17
N ALA A 55 -11.40 24.35 -4.41
CA ALA A 55 -12.23 25.39 -5.03
C ALA A 55 -13.72 24.95 -5.14
N ILE A 56 -13.97 23.74 -5.60
CA ILE A 56 -15.31 23.16 -5.69
C ILE A 56 -15.94 23.04 -4.29
N PHE A 57 -15.20 22.50 -3.32
CA PHE A 57 -15.65 22.37 -1.95
C PHE A 57 -16.11 23.70 -1.36
N VAL A 58 -15.30 24.77 -1.51
CA VAL A 58 -15.62 26.11 -1.02
C VAL A 58 -16.90 26.66 -1.68
N VAL A 59 -17.05 26.48 -2.99
CA VAL A 59 -18.24 26.92 -3.72
C VAL A 59 -19.49 26.15 -3.28
N VAL A 60 -19.41 24.84 -3.17
CA VAL A 60 -20.56 23.99 -2.81
C VAL A 60 -20.97 24.22 -1.35
N GLU A 61 -20.05 24.07 -0.42
CA GLU A 61 -20.32 24.23 1.01
C GLU A 61 -20.75 25.67 1.34
N GLY A 62 -20.06 26.66 0.75
CA GLY A 62 -20.42 28.07 0.92
C GLY A 62 -21.83 28.38 0.40
N THR A 63 -22.21 27.80 -0.73
CA THR A 63 -23.56 27.95 -1.29
C THR A 63 -24.61 27.28 -0.42
N LEU A 64 -24.35 26.06 0.07
CA LEU A 64 -25.24 25.34 0.98
C LEU A 64 -25.45 26.10 2.29
N LEU A 65 -24.38 26.58 2.92
CA LEU A 65 -24.48 27.40 4.13
C LEU A 65 -25.24 28.69 3.89
N LEU A 66 -25.03 29.34 2.74
CA LEU A 66 -25.79 30.54 2.34
C LEU A 66 -27.27 30.21 2.17
N PHE A 67 -27.62 29.10 1.57
CA PHE A 67 -29.02 28.68 1.40
C PHE A 67 -29.69 28.36 2.74
N ILE A 68 -29.01 27.63 3.62
CA ILE A 68 -29.51 27.35 4.97
C ILE A 68 -29.79 28.68 5.72
N TYR A 69 -28.84 29.60 5.65
CA TYR A 69 -29.02 30.90 6.31
C TYR A 69 -30.14 31.76 5.71
N LYS A 70 -30.17 31.86 4.36
CA LYS A 70 -31.07 32.73 3.62
C LYS A 70 -32.51 32.22 3.61
N TYR A 71 -32.70 30.92 3.44
CA TYR A 71 -34.01 30.30 3.27
C TYR A 71 -34.52 29.59 4.54
N ARG A 72 -33.84 29.76 5.66
CA ARG A 72 -34.31 29.26 6.95
C ARG A 72 -35.72 29.78 7.24
N SER A 73 -36.66 28.87 7.56
CA SER A 73 -38.03 29.24 7.94
C SER A 73 -38.00 30.12 9.19
N ARG A 74 -38.49 31.36 9.06
CA ARG A 74 -38.56 32.35 10.13
C ARG A 74 -40.04 32.64 10.44
N GLY A 75 -40.83 31.59 10.70
CA GLY A 75 -42.26 31.75 10.98
C GLY A 75 -43.12 31.96 9.71
N ARG A 76 -42.61 31.70 8.51
CA ARG A 76 -43.41 31.71 7.29
C ARG A 76 -44.49 30.63 7.33
N PRO A 77 -45.71 30.95 6.89
CA PRO A 77 -46.76 29.95 6.77
C PRO A 77 -46.34 28.80 5.87
N ARG A 78 -46.64 27.56 6.25
CA ARG A 78 -46.32 26.37 5.41
C ARG A 78 -47.10 26.33 4.10
N THR A 79 -48.13 27.16 3.98
CA THR A 79 -48.98 27.32 2.79
C THR A 79 -48.42 28.32 1.76
N GLU A 80 -47.31 29.00 2.06
CA GLU A 80 -46.67 29.91 1.11
C GLU A 80 -45.94 29.11 0.04
N GLU A 81 -46.47 29.15 -1.18
CA GLU A 81 -45.85 28.48 -2.34
C GLU A 81 -44.60 29.22 -2.80
N GLY A 82 -43.58 28.46 -3.15
CA GLY A 82 -42.35 29.01 -3.75
C GLY A 82 -42.56 29.47 -5.20
N PRO A 83 -41.61 30.27 -5.75
CA PRO A 83 -41.69 30.69 -7.16
C PRO A 83 -41.66 29.47 -8.08
N GLN A 84 -42.57 29.43 -9.06
CA GLN A 84 -42.68 28.37 -10.06
C GLN A 84 -41.63 28.59 -11.17
N VAL A 85 -40.40 28.12 -10.95
CA VAL A 85 -39.29 28.23 -11.91
C VAL A 85 -39.13 26.92 -12.69
N HIS A 86 -39.24 27.00 -14.03
CA HIS A 86 -39.19 25.83 -14.93
C HIS A 86 -37.87 25.64 -15.67
N GLY A 87 -36.75 26.08 -15.14
CA GLY A 87 -35.41 25.91 -15.71
C GLY A 87 -34.69 27.25 -15.92
N ALA A 88 -33.40 27.17 -16.19
CA ALA A 88 -32.51 28.29 -16.45
C ALA A 88 -31.39 27.88 -17.37
N THR A 89 -31.67 27.75 -18.68
CA THR A 89 -30.77 27.22 -19.70
C THR A 89 -29.33 27.79 -19.64
N ARG A 90 -29.20 29.09 -19.38
CA ARG A 90 -27.88 29.71 -19.22
C ARG A 90 -27.12 29.16 -18.01
N LEU A 91 -27.79 28.98 -16.91
CA LEU A 91 -27.18 28.41 -15.70
C LEU A 91 -26.83 26.94 -15.91
N GLU A 92 -27.71 26.19 -16.57
CA GLU A 92 -27.48 24.78 -16.94
C GLU A 92 -26.24 24.60 -17.80
N LEU A 93 -26.08 25.45 -18.82
CA LEU A 93 -24.87 25.43 -19.67
C LEU A 93 -23.60 25.79 -18.87
N ILE A 94 -23.67 26.76 -17.95
CA ILE A 94 -22.52 27.15 -17.13
C ILE A 94 -22.09 26.01 -16.21
N TRP A 95 -23.02 25.40 -15.47
CA TRP A 95 -22.65 24.33 -14.54
C TRP A 95 -22.29 23.01 -15.23
N THR A 96 -22.60 22.85 -16.52
CA THR A 96 -22.11 21.75 -17.35
C THR A 96 -20.72 22.06 -17.90
N ALA A 97 -20.49 23.24 -18.45
CA ALA A 97 -19.24 23.62 -19.10
C ALA A 97 -18.07 23.70 -18.10
N ILE A 98 -18.29 24.29 -16.91
CA ILE A 98 -17.20 24.45 -15.92
C ILE A 98 -16.61 23.10 -15.48
N PRO A 99 -17.38 22.09 -15.02
CA PRO A 99 -16.84 20.78 -14.69
C PRO A 99 -16.13 20.08 -15.85
N VAL A 100 -16.65 20.20 -17.08
CA VAL A 100 -16.00 19.63 -18.27
C VAL A 100 -14.62 20.25 -18.48
N LEU A 101 -14.49 21.57 -18.34
CA LEU A 101 -13.21 22.25 -18.48
C LEU A 101 -12.23 21.86 -17.35
N ILE A 102 -12.71 21.74 -16.11
CA ILE A 102 -11.91 21.27 -14.98
C ILE A 102 -11.39 19.84 -15.24
N LEU A 103 -12.27 18.92 -15.64
CA LEU A 103 -11.89 17.55 -15.96
C LEU A 103 -10.89 17.48 -17.13
N ALA A 104 -11.08 18.29 -18.17
CA ALA A 104 -10.13 18.38 -19.26
C ALA A 104 -8.74 18.87 -18.81
N ALA A 105 -8.69 19.87 -17.92
CA ALA A 105 -7.43 20.36 -17.36
C ALA A 105 -6.74 19.28 -16.50
N ILE A 106 -7.47 18.60 -15.60
CA ILE A 106 -6.96 17.51 -14.77
C ILE A 106 -6.45 16.37 -15.66
N ALA A 107 -7.24 15.92 -16.62
CA ALA A 107 -6.86 14.83 -17.51
C ALA A 107 -5.58 15.18 -18.30
N SER A 108 -5.49 16.38 -18.87
CA SER A 108 -4.32 16.83 -19.62
C SER A 108 -3.05 16.81 -18.76
N PHE A 109 -3.14 17.29 -17.51
CA PHE A 109 -2.01 17.27 -16.58
C PHE A 109 -1.58 15.83 -16.20
N VAL A 110 -2.55 14.97 -15.89
CA VAL A 110 -2.28 13.57 -15.53
C VAL A 110 -1.65 12.83 -16.70
N PHE A 111 -2.19 12.98 -17.92
CA PHE A 111 -1.60 12.37 -19.13
C PHE A 111 -0.17 12.84 -19.38
N TYR A 112 0.13 14.11 -19.12
CA TYR A 112 1.50 14.64 -19.22
C TYR A 112 2.45 14.00 -18.18
N LYS A 113 1.99 13.72 -16.96
CA LYS A 113 2.81 13.14 -15.88
C LYS A 113 2.96 11.61 -15.97
N LEU A 114 1.95 10.94 -16.55
CA LEU A 114 1.84 9.47 -16.57
C LEU A 114 3.06 8.73 -17.15
N PRO A 115 3.67 9.16 -18.30
CA PRO A 115 4.85 8.49 -18.82
C PRO A 115 5.99 8.44 -17.79
N GLY A 116 6.22 9.52 -17.08
CA GLY A 116 7.29 9.56 -16.07
C GLY A 116 7.02 8.73 -14.80
N ILE A 117 5.77 8.30 -14.56
CA ILE A 117 5.43 7.35 -13.49
C ILE A 117 5.58 5.92 -14.00
N LYS A 118 5.13 5.67 -15.23
CA LYS A 118 5.00 4.33 -15.82
C LYS A 118 6.28 3.85 -16.49
N ASP A 119 6.94 4.72 -17.26
CA ASP A 119 8.05 4.31 -18.12
C ASP A 119 9.35 4.22 -17.30
N VAL A 120 9.98 3.04 -17.36
CA VAL A 120 11.24 2.78 -16.66
C VAL A 120 12.36 3.61 -17.29
N PRO A 121 13.04 4.50 -16.53
CA PRO A 121 14.11 5.32 -17.07
C PRO A 121 15.29 4.48 -17.56
N SER A 122 16.07 5.04 -18.49
CA SER A 122 17.31 4.40 -18.95
C SER A 122 18.31 4.31 -17.78
N ALA A 123 18.70 3.09 -17.44
CA ALA A 123 19.61 2.84 -16.31
C ALA A 123 21.08 2.75 -16.69
N LYS A 124 21.45 3.09 -17.94
CA LYS A 124 22.85 3.00 -18.42
C LYS A 124 23.82 3.86 -17.61
N ALA A 125 23.37 5.04 -17.15
CA ALA A 125 24.19 5.96 -16.34
C ALA A 125 24.32 5.55 -14.86
N ASP A 126 23.41 4.71 -14.36
CA ASP A 126 23.28 4.40 -12.93
C ASP A 126 23.80 2.99 -12.57
N GLY A 127 24.62 2.38 -13.40
CA GLY A 127 25.17 1.04 -13.14
C GLY A 127 24.18 -0.11 -13.38
N GLY A 128 23.14 0.10 -14.16
CA GLY A 128 22.17 -0.92 -14.54
C GLY A 128 20.91 -0.92 -13.67
N ARG A 129 19.99 -1.82 -13.98
CA ARG A 129 18.72 -2.03 -13.24
C ARG A 129 18.85 -3.23 -12.33
N ILE A 130 18.15 -3.18 -11.20
CA ILE A 130 17.97 -4.35 -10.34
C ILE A 130 16.53 -4.82 -10.55
N ALA A 131 16.38 -6.03 -11.11
CA ALA A 131 15.06 -6.63 -11.30
C ALA A 131 14.72 -7.47 -10.06
N VAL A 132 13.64 -7.14 -9.36
CA VAL A 132 13.17 -7.89 -8.21
C VAL A 132 11.78 -8.44 -8.53
N ARG A 133 11.60 -9.73 -8.34
CA ARG A 133 10.30 -10.35 -8.41
C ARG A 133 9.62 -10.21 -7.04
N VAL A 134 8.35 -9.80 -7.06
CA VAL A 134 7.51 -9.62 -5.87
C VAL A 134 6.36 -10.61 -5.94
N ASP A 135 6.40 -11.60 -5.08
CA ASP A 135 5.36 -12.62 -4.96
C ASP A 135 4.49 -12.30 -3.75
N ALA A 136 3.19 -12.04 -3.99
CA ALA A 136 2.20 -11.77 -2.96
C ALA A 136 1.52 -13.07 -2.50
N HIS A 137 1.37 -13.21 -1.19
CA HIS A 137 0.69 -14.34 -0.54
C HIS A 137 -0.14 -13.84 0.64
N GLN A 138 -1.12 -14.58 1.06
CA GLN A 138 -1.84 -14.37 2.33
C GLN A 138 -0.97 -14.82 3.52
N PHE A 139 -0.32 -13.94 4.31
CA PHE A 139 -0.40 -12.47 4.33
C PHE A 139 1.02 -11.87 4.41
N TYR A 140 1.83 -12.05 3.39
CA TYR A 140 3.21 -11.60 3.34
C TYR A 140 3.66 -11.29 1.91
N TRP A 141 4.78 -10.59 1.78
CA TRP A 141 5.46 -10.29 0.53
C TRP A 141 6.77 -11.06 0.46
N GLN A 142 7.02 -11.75 -0.64
CA GLN A 142 8.32 -12.36 -0.93
C GLN A 142 9.01 -11.56 -2.03
N TYR A 143 10.27 -11.24 -1.81
CA TYR A 143 11.13 -10.58 -2.79
C TYR A 143 12.23 -11.53 -3.23
N THR A 144 12.32 -11.78 -4.54
CA THR A 144 13.34 -12.66 -5.14
C THR A 144 14.24 -11.83 -6.04
N TYR A 145 15.54 -11.92 -5.80
CA TYR A 145 16.57 -11.14 -6.48
C TYR A 145 17.22 -11.94 -7.63
N PRO A 146 17.92 -11.28 -8.59
CA PRO A 146 18.51 -11.95 -9.75
C PRO A 146 19.50 -13.06 -9.42
N ASN A 147 20.20 -12.96 -8.28
CA ASN A 147 21.15 -14.00 -7.80
C ASN A 147 20.46 -15.14 -7.03
N GLY A 148 19.14 -15.15 -6.95
CA GLY A 148 18.35 -16.13 -6.20
C GLY A 148 18.28 -15.88 -4.68
N ALA A 149 18.74 -14.73 -4.19
CA ALA A 149 18.48 -14.30 -2.82
C ALA A 149 16.99 -14.05 -2.62
N VAL A 150 16.48 -14.33 -1.43
CA VAL A 150 15.06 -14.14 -1.07
C VAL A 150 14.96 -13.38 0.25
N SER A 151 14.04 -12.43 0.34
CA SER A 151 13.63 -11.80 1.60
C SER A 151 12.10 -11.81 1.75
N ILE A 152 11.64 -11.75 2.98
CA ILE A 152 10.22 -11.77 3.33
C ILE A 152 9.86 -10.46 4.03
N ASP A 153 8.83 -9.78 3.53
CA ASP A 153 8.29 -8.50 4.01
C ASP A 153 9.27 -7.32 3.98
N GLU A 154 10.54 -7.53 3.66
CA GLU A 154 11.57 -6.50 3.57
C GLU A 154 12.26 -6.54 2.21
N LEU A 155 12.05 -5.50 1.40
CA LEU A 155 12.75 -5.30 0.13
C LEU A 155 14.05 -4.53 0.38
N HIS A 156 15.18 -5.07 -0.04
CA HIS A 156 16.48 -4.42 0.01
C HIS A 156 16.85 -3.81 -1.34
N ALA A 157 17.34 -2.57 -1.34
CA ALA A 157 17.78 -1.93 -2.57
C ALA A 157 18.84 -0.84 -2.30
N PRO A 158 19.80 -0.64 -3.21
CA PRO A 158 20.74 0.46 -3.07
C PRO A 158 20.12 1.79 -3.49
N VAL A 159 20.53 2.84 -2.80
CA VAL A 159 20.12 4.22 -3.09
C VAL A 159 20.53 4.64 -4.52
N LYS A 160 19.70 5.47 -5.15
CA LYS A 160 19.93 6.05 -6.51
C LYS A 160 20.02 5.01 -7.64
N ARG A 161 19.62 3.78 -7.39
CA ARG A 161 19.52 2.72 -8.42
C ARG A 161 18.07 2.55 -8.87
N VAL A 162 17.90 2.27 -10.15
CA VAL A 162 16.59 1.90 -10.70
C VAL A 162 16.29 0.46 -10.31
N VAL A 163 15.23 0.26 -9.55
CA VAL A 163 14.69 -1.05 -9.17
C VAL A 163 13.41 -1.28 -9.95
N THR A 164 13.35 -2.36 -10.72
CA THR A 164 12.15 -2.80 -11.41
C THR A 164 11.50 -3.93 -10.62
N LEU A 165 10.19 -3.89 -10.50
CA LEU A 165 9.39 -4.88 -9.78
C LEU A 165 8.47 -5.61 -10.74
N ASP A 166 8.55 -6.94 -10.73
CA ASP A 166 7.61 -7.85 -11.38
C ASP A 166 6.71 -8.44 -10.30
N ILE A 167 5.45 -7.98 -10.27
CA ILE A 167 4.52 -8.22 -9.17
C ILE A 167 3.47 -9.24 -9.59
N VAL A 168 3.32 -10.31 -8.82
CA VAL A 168 2.36 -11.39 -9.06
C VAL A 168 1.74 -11.87 -7.75
N SER A 169 0.52 -12.38 -7.79
CA SER A 169 -0.11 -13.07 -6.65
C SER A 169 -0.19 -14.58 -6.89
N HIS A 170 -0.08 -15.35 -5.80
CA HIS A 170 -0.23 -16.82 -5.78
C HIS A 170 -1.55 -17.29 -5.18
N ASP A 171 -2.40 -16.38 -4.71
CA ASP A 171 -3.68 -16.73 -4.06
C ASP A 171 -4.83 -15.77 -4.41
N VAL A 172 -4.93 -14.62 -3.75
CA VAL A 172 -5.98 -13.61 -3.97
C VAL A 172 -5.37 -12.31 -4.49
N ASP A 173 -6.19 -11.33 -4.80
CA ASP A 173 -5.70 -9.99 -5.14
C ASP A 173 -5.07 -9.31 -3.93
N HIS A 174 -3.89 -8.73 -4.15
CA HIS A 174 -3.17 -7.85 -3.24
C HIS A 174 -2.77 -6.59 -4.00
N SER A 175 -2.23 -5.59 -3.31
CA SER A 175 -1.60 -4.44 -3.97
C SER A 175 -0.35 -4.00 -3.23
N TRP A 176 0.78 -4.05 -3.91
CA TRP A 176 2.05 -3.58 -3.37
C TRP A 176 2.05 -2.05 -3.31
N TRP A 177 2.33 -1.50 -2.15
CA TRP A 177 2.28 -0.06 -1.95
C TRP A 177 3.23 0.40 -0.86
N ILE A 178 4.28 1.14 -1.27
CA ILE A 178 5.15 1.92 -0.39
C ILE A 178 5.04 3.37 -0.84
N PRO A 179 4.16 4.18 -0.23
CA PRO A 179 3.73 5.49 -0.75
C PRO A 179 4.85 6.49 -0.99
N GLU A 180 5.91 6.46 -0.18
CA GLU A 180 7.09 7.33 -0.32
C GLU A 180 7.94 7.00 -1.55
N LEU A 181 7.80 5.79 -2.11
CA LEU A 181 8.58 5.33 -3.26
C LEU A 181 7.74 5.22 -4.54
N ASN A 182 6.44 4.88 -4.44
CA ASN A 182 5.61 4.64 -5.62
C ASN A 182 4.11 4.68 -5.29
N GLY A 183 3.27 4.58 -6.35
CA GLY A 183 1.84 4.32 -6.23
C GLY A 183 1.50 2.86 -5.90
N LYS A 184 0.22 2.56 -5.80
CA LYS A 184 -0.32 1.20 -5.67
C LYS A 184 -0.16 0.42 -6.97
N PHE A 185 0.32 -0.82 -6.85
CA PHE A 185 0.39 -1.77 -7.97
C PHE A 185 -0.17 -3.12 -7.57
N ASP A 186 -1.23 -3.52 -8.22
CA ASP A 186 -1.98 -4.72 -7.89
C ASP A 186 -1.19 -5.99 -8.24
N ALA A 187 -1.19 -6.93 -7.31
CA ALA A 187 -0.72 -8.29 -7.49
C ALA A 187 -1.93 -9.19 -7.76
N ILE A 188 -2.12 -9.57 -9.03
CA ILE A 188 -3.31 -10.28 -9.50
C ILE A 188 -2.92 -11.73 -9.84
N PRO A 189 -3.68 -12.74 -9.38
CA PRO A 189 -3.42 -14.12 -9.76
C PRO A 189 -3.43 -14.33 -11.28
N GLY A 190 -2.40 -15.00 -11.78
CA GLY A 190 -2.27 -15.30 -13.21
C GLY A 190 -1.81 -14.13 -14.10
N ARG A 191 -1.53 -12.97 -13.53
CA ARG A 191 -1.02 -11.78 -14.25
C ARG A 191 0.22 -11.21 -13.57
N THR A 192 1.24 -10.85 -14.34
CA THR A 192 2.39 -10.10 -13.84
C THR A 192 2.21 -8.61 -14.16
N ASN A 193 2.20 -7.79 -13.15
CA ASN A 193 2.25 -6.33 -13.26
C ASN A 193 3.69 -5.84 -13.09
N HIS A 194 4.02 -4.73 -13.73
CA HIS A 194 5.35 -4.18 -13.75
C HIS A 194 5.36 -2.75 -13.22
N THR A 195 6.32 -2.44 -12.37
CA THR A 195 6.57 -1.06 -11.92
C THR A 195 8.05 -0.85 -11.64
N TRP A 196 8.42 0.35 -11.19
CA TRP A 196 9.78 0.69 -10.85
C TRP A 196 9.81 1.81 -9.81
N PHE A 197 10.93 1.93 -9.12
CA PHE A 197 11.25 3.11 -8.32
C PHE A 197 12.77 3.37 -8.36
N LYS A 198 13.17 4.57 -7.91
CA LYS A 198 14.57 4.96 -7.72
C LYS A 198 14.62 5.81 -6.45
N ALA A 199 14.92 5.18 -5.32
CA ALA A 199 15.01 5.89 -4.06
C ALA A 199 16.14 6.93 -4.08
N ASP A 200 15.87 8.14 -3.60
CA ASP A 200 16.80 9.27 -3.59
C ASP A 200 17.70 9.30 -2.34
N SER A 201 17.28 8.67 -1.26
CA SER A 201 17.95 8.68 0.05
C SER A 201 17.95 7.31 0.71
N ILE A 202 18.97 7.06 1.55
CA ILE A 202 19.07 5.90 2.42
C ILE A 202 18.04 6.03 3.52
N GLY A 203 17.34 4.93 3.83
CA GLY A 203 16.30 4.91 4.84
C GLY A 203 15.46 3.65 4.82
N THR A 204 14.48 3.61 5.72
CA THR A 204 13.51 2.52 5.80
C THR A 204 12.12 3.09 5.52
N TYR A 205 11.55 2.68 4.40
CA TYR A 205 10.26 3.14 3.90
C TYR A 205 9.21 2.08 4.14
N ARG A 206 8.09 2.45 4.75
CA ARG A 206 7.05 1.50 5.14
C ARG A 206 5.89 1.51 4.15
N GLY A 207 5.39 0.32 3.89
CA GLY A 207 4.23 0.08 3.03
C GLY A 207 3.26 -0.90 3.64
N LYS A 208 2.14 -1.07 2.97
CA LYS A 208 1.07 -1.98 3.35
C LYS A 208 0.47 -2.60 2.10
N CYS A 209 -0.23 -3.72 2.29
CA CYS A 209 -1.11 -4.21 1.25
C CYS A 209 -2.22 -3.18 0.98
N GLY A 210 -2.38 -2.78 -0.27
CA GLY A 210 -3.33 -1.76 -0.69
C GLY A 210 -4.65 -2.31 -1.25
N GLU A 211 -4.85 -3.67 -1.25
CA GLU A 211 -6.07 -4.33 -1.70
C GLU A 211 -6.51 -5.37 -0.67
N PHE A 212 -7.81 -5.42 -0.35
CA PHE A 212 -8.32 -6.30 0.68
C PHE A 212 -8.10 -7.76 0.32
N CYS A 213 -7.24 -8.45 1.08
CA CYS A 213 -6.80 -9.82 0.83
C CYS A 213 -7.25 -10.85 1.88
N GLY A 214 -7.99 -10.43 2.91
CA GLY A 214 -8.50 -11.33 3.96
C GLY A 214 -8.25 -10.84 5.37
N VAL A 215 -8.34 -11.73 6.36
CA VAL A 215 -8.39 -11.41 7.80
C VAL A 215 -7.15 -10.70 8.35
N PHE A 216 -5.96 -10.93 7.79
CA PHE A 216 -4.72 -10.26 8.17
C PHE A 216 -4.27 -9.20 7.17
N HIS A 217 -5.19 -8.70 6.34
CA HIS A 217 -4.89 -7.63 5.39
C HIS A 217 -4.17 -6.43 6.04
N ALA A 218 -4.64 -5.99 7.20
CA ALA A 218 -4.05 -4.86 7.91
C ALA A 218 -2.64 -5.14 8.47
N ALA A 219 -2.31 -6.43 8.68
CA ALA A 219 -1.00 -6.89 9.17
C ALA A 219 -0.04 -7.29 8.03
N MET A 220 -0.49 -7.25 6.77
CA MET A 220 0.34 -7.51 5.60
C MET A 220 1.12 -6.24 5.25
N GLU A 221 2.20 -6.03 5.98
CA GLU A 221 3.10 -4.88 5.80
C GLU A 221 4.23 -5.22 4.83
N SER A 222 4.82 -4.19 4.22
CA SER A 222 6.02 -4.25 3.41
C SER A 222 6.96 -3.15 3.85
N THR A 223 8.26 -3.43 3.87
CA THR A 223 9.30 -2.45 4.18
C THR A 223 10.30 -2.42 3.03
N ALA A 224 10.70 -1.23 2.57
CA ALA A 224 11.84 -1.08 1.69
C ALA A 224 13.01 -0.52 2.49
N LYS A 225 14.06 -1.29 2.64
CA LYS A 225 15.32 -0.89 3.23
C LYS A 225 16.27 -0.42 2.14
N ILE A 226 16.43 0.88 2.05
CA ILE A 226 17.32 1.51 1.08
C ILE A 226 18.68 1.75 1.73
N GLU A 227 19.71 1.17 1.15
CA GLU A 227 21.04 1.05 1.71
C GLU A 227 22.11 1.65 0.79
N SER A 228 23.34 1.73 1.27
CA SER A 228 24.47 2.01 0.38
C SER A 228 24.66 0.84 -0.62
N GLN A 229 25.33 1.10 -1.74
CA GLN A 229 25.64 0.01 -2.69
C GLN A 229 26.45 -1.12 -2.02
N ALA A 230 27.40 -0.77 -1.16
CA ALA A 230 28.27 -1.75 -0.49
C ALA A 230 27.48 -2.62 0.51
N ASP A 231 26.56 -2.02 1.29
CA ASP A 231 25.73 -2.76 2.24
C ASP A 231 24.75 -3.69 1.51
N TYR A 232 24.15 -3.21 0.41
CA TYR A 232 23.30 -4.04 -0.44
C TYR A 232 24.06 -5.24 -1.03
N ASP A 233 25.28 -5.01 -1.56
CA ASP A 233 26.09 -6.08 -2.15
C ASP A 233 26.50 -7.11 -1.09
N ALA A 234 26.83 -6.67 0.12
CA ALA A 234 27.12 -7.55 1.25
C ALA A 234 25.90 -8.36 1.66
N TRP A 235 24.73 -7.71 1.75
CA TRP A 235 23.47 -8.38 2.10
C TRP A 235 23.08 -9.42 1.04
N VAL A 236 23.03 -9.05 -0.22
CA VAL A 236 22.58 -9.94 -1.30
C VAL A 236 23.50 -11.11 -1.56
N SER A 237 24.81 -10.98 -1.25
CA SER A 237 25.79 -12.05 -1.42
C SER A 237 25.87 -13.02 -0.24
N GLY A 238 25.55 -12.59 0.97
CA GLY A 238 25.78 -13.37 2.19
C GLY A 238 24.54 -13.49 3.09
N GLN A 239 24.11 -12.38 3.65
CA GLN A 239 23.14 -12.36 4.76
C GLN A 239 21.73 -12.83 4.36
N ALA A 240 21.29 -12.53 3.16
CA ALA A 240 20.00 -12.97 2.64
C ALA A 240 19.79 -14.49 2.70
N ASN A 241 20.85 -15.26 2.57
CA ASN A 241 20.80 -16.72 2.65
C ASN A 241 20.87 -17.24 4.09
N ALA A 242 21.60 -16.56 4.97
CA ALA A 242 21.76 -16.93 6.37
C ALA A 242 20.46 -16.73 7.16
N ASP A 243 19.73 -15.68 6.85
CA ASP A 243 18.50 -15.30 7.56
C ASP A 243 17.22 -15.87 6.93
N LEU A 244 17.31 -16.62 5.83
CA LEU A 244 16.14 -17.04 5.06
C LEU A 244 15.11 -17.80 5.90
N GLY A 245 15.51 -18.85 6.62
CA GLY A 245 14.58 -19.65 7.44
C GLY A 245 13.95 -18.87 8.59
N LYS A 246 14.69 -17.94 9.19
CA LYS A 246 14.16 -17.00 10.20
C LYS A 246 13.18 -16.02 9.57
N GLY A 247 13.52 -15.46 8.43
CA GLY A 247 12.67 -14.53 7.68
C GLY A 247 11.32 -15.18 7.32
N GLU A 248 11.36 -16.41 6.80
CA GLU A 248 10.15 -17.18 6.49
C GLU A 248 9.31 -17.50 7.72
N PHE A 249 9.94 -17.88 8.84
CA PHE A 249 9.19 -18.11 10.06
C PHE A 249 8.55 -16.82 10.59
N VAL A 250 9.30 -15.75 10.73
CA VAL A 250 8.83 -14.48 11.29
C VAL A 250 7.80 -13.80 10.38
N GLY A 251 8.09 -13.75 9.09
CA GLY A 251 7.24 -13.05 8.11
C GLY A 251 5.98 -13.84 7.73
N VAL A 252 6.02 -15.18 7.80
CA VAL A 252 4.92 -16.04 7.35
C VAL A 252 4.21 -16.71 8.53
N CYS A 253 4.93 -17.54 9.29
CA CYS A 253 4.31 -18.43 10.29
C CYS A 253 3.93 -17.69 11.57
N ALA A 254 4.83 -16.83 12.07
CA ALA A 254 4.69 -16.17 13.36
C ALA A 254 3.52 -15.19 13.43
N LYS A 255 3.06 -14.64 12.31
CA LYS A 255 1.86 -13.79 12.23
C LYS A 255 0.62 -14.46 12.82
N CYS A 256 0.51 -15.78 12.66
CA CYS A 256 -0.59 -16.57 13.20
C CYS A 256 -0.18 -17.37 14.43
N HIS A 257 1.02 -17.95 14.44
CA HIS A 257 1.47 -18.90 15.46
C HIS A 257 2.32 -18.26 16.58
N GLY A 258 2.53 -16.94 16.52
CA GLY A 258 3.36 -16.19 17.49
C GLY A 258 4.86 -16.36 17.24
N LEU A 259 5.67 -15.38 17.65
CA LEU A 259 7.13 -15.32 17.41
C LEU A 259 7.91 -16.50 18.02
N SER A 260 7.37 -17.14 19.05
CA SER A 260 7.95 -18.32 19.70
C SER A 260 7.23 -19.63 19.34
N GLY A 261 6.20 -19.56 18.48
CA GLY A 261 5.38 -20.71 18.13
C GLY A 261 4.39 -21.18 19.22
N HIS A 262 4.17 -20.38 20.26
CA HIS A 262 3.26 -20.73 21.38
C HIS A 262 1.78 -20.46 21.08
N GLY A 263 1.47 -20.05 19.85
CA GLY A 263 0.11 -19.72 19.45
C GLY A 263 -0.16 -18.22 19.45
N GLY A 264 -1.32 -17.89 18.95
CA GLY A 264 -1.86 -16.55 18.79
C GLY A 264 -3.24 -16.67 18.15
N TYR A 265 -3.39 -16.16 16.94
CA TYR A 265 -4.57 -16.44 16.11
C TYR A 265 -4.64 -17.94 15.70
N GLY A 266 -3.49 -18.53 15.32
CA GLY A 266 -3.33 -19.95 15.06
C GLY A 266 -2.94 -20.73 16.32
N PRO A 267 -3.02 -22.06 16.29
CA PRO A 267 -2.66 -22.91 17.43
C PRO A 267 -1.16 -22.85 17.73
N ALA A 268 -0.78 -23.26 18.93
CA ALA A 268 0.61 -23.49 19.30
C ALA A 268 1.23 -24.59 18.41
N ILE A 269 2.47 -24.36 17.95
CA ILE A 269 3.22 -25.29 17.10
C ILE A 269 4.55 -25.73 17.70
N PHE A 270 5.03 -25.10 18.76
CA PHE A 270 6.35 -25.34 19.35
C PHE A 270 6.57 -26.80 19.82
N ASN A 271 5.52 -27.53 20.11
CA ASN A 271 5.55 -28.94 20.53
C ASN A 271 4.99 -29.90 19.46
N ASN A 272 4.66 -29.41 18.28
CA ASN A 272 4.08 -30.23 17.21
C ASN A 272 5.16 -31.04 16.49
N SER A 273 5.06 -32.37 16.54
CA SER A 273 6.00 -33.29 15.88
C SER A 273 6.09 -33.11 14.37
N LEU A 274 5.10 -32.47 13.74
CA LEU A 274 5.14 -32.13 12.32
C LEU A 274 6.34 -31.26 11.96
N LEU A 275 6.84 -30.41 12.90
CA LEU A 275 8.03 -29.59 12.71
C LEU A 275 9.32 -30.42 12.56
N THR A 276 9.28 -31.72 12.84
CA THR A 276 10.41 -32.66 12.63
C THR A 276 10.24 -33.53 11.37
N GLN A 277 9.15 -33.38 10.62
CA GLN A 277 8.79 -34.18 9.45
C GLN A 277 8.74 -33.32 8.20
N GLN A 278 9.86 -33.16 7.51
CA GLN A 278 10.01 -32.20 6.40
C GLN A 278 8.96 -32.38 5.29
N GLU A 279 8.70 -33.61 4.83
CA GLU A 279 7.75 -33.86 3.74
C GLU A 279 6.30 -33.61 4.16
N SER A 280 5.94 -33.97 5.36
CA SER A 280 4.59 -33.75 5.89
C SER A 280 4.34 -32.26 6.12
N LEU A 281 5.34 -31.53 6.64
CA LEU A 281 5.30 -30.08 6.79
C LEU A 281 5.19 -29.40 5.41
N ARG A 282 6.00 -29.79 4.44
CA ARG A 282 5.93 -29.28 3.07
C ARG A 282 4.53 -29.43 2.47
N LYS A 283 3.93 -30.60 2.60
CA LYS A 283 2.55 -30.85 2.15
C LYS A 283 1.54 -29.91 2.80
N LEU A 284 1.65 -29.72 4.12
CA LEU A 284 0.79 -28.79 4.85
C LEU A 284 0.93 -27.36 4.32
N LEU A 285 2.16 -26.87 4.17
CA LEU A 285 2.44 -25.51 3.73
C LEU A 285 1.96 -25.24 2.30
N LEU A 286 2.05 -26.24 1.40
CA LEU A 286 1.60 -26.14 0.01
C LEU A 286 0.07 -26.18 -0.13
N ASN A 287 -0.61 -26.98 0.69
CA ASN A 287 -2.05 -27.23 0.54
C ASN A 287 -2.91 -26.45 1.54
N GLY A 288 -2.31 -25.95 2.62
CA GLY A 288 -3.05 -25.39 3.75
C GLY A 288 -3.85 -26.46 4.51
N GLN A 289 -4.72 -25.99 5.42
CA GLN A 289 -5.58 -26.85 6.22
C GLN A 289 -6.96 -26.22 6.40
N ASN A 290 -8.01 -27.06 6.35
CA ASN A 290 -9.38 -26.69 6.71
C ASN A 290 -10.00 -25.56 5.90
N SER A 291 -9.81 -25.54 4.57
CA SER A 291 -10.38 -24.52 3.65
C SER A 291 -11.92 -24.40 3.70
N THR A 292 -12.63 -25.38 4.28
CA THR A 292 -14.11 -25.41 4.38
C THR A 292 -14.64 -25.11 5.79
N LYS A 293 -13.76 -24.88 6.78
CA LYS A 293 -14.13 -24.62 8.18
C LYS A 293 -14.09 -23.13 8.52
N PRO A 294 -14.66 -22.71 9.69
CA PRO A 294 -14.57 -21.33 10.16
C PRO A 294 -13.14 -20.80 10.14
N LEU A 295 -12.98 -19.50 9.92
CA LEU A 295 -11.68 -18.80 9.79
C LEU A 295 -10.69 -19.11 10.93
N SER A 296 -11.18 -19.38 12.14
CA SER A 296 -10.35 -19.73 13.31
C SER A 296 -9.61 -21.07 13.21
N SER A 297 -9.96 -21.92 12.25
CA SER A 297 -9.29 -23.21 11.99
C SER A 297 -8.70 -23.30 10.58
N TYR A 298 -8.70 -22.19 9.84
CA TYR A 298 -8.18 -22.11 8.48
C TYR A 298 -6.69 -21.73 8.49
N MET A 299 -5.86 -22.55 7.87
CA MET A 299 -4.48 -22.22 7.53
C MET A 299 -4.38 -22.13 6.00
N PRO A 300 -4.09 -20.97 5.41
CA PRO A 300 -3.95 -20.84 3.97
C PRO A 300 -2.73 -21.62 3.45
N PRO A 301 -2.69 -21.97 2.16
CA PRO A 301 -1.50 -22.53 1.52
C PRO A 301 -0.44 -21.41 1.36
N VAL A 302 0.48 -21.33 2.31
CA VAL A 302 1.43 -20.20 2.42
C VAL A 302 2.69 -20.33 1.55
N SER A 303 2.99 -21.51 1.00
CA SER A 303 4.27 -21.76 0.32
C SER A 303 4.16 -22.01 -1.18
N ARG A 304 3.10 -21.56 -1.83
CA ARG A 304 3.00 -21.64 -3.29
C ARG A 304 4.11 -20.82 -3.96
N GLY A 305 4.84 -21.44 -4.88
CA GLY A 305 5.98 -20.79 -5.55
C GLY A 305 7.30 -20.82 -4.77
N TRP A 306 7.35 -21.42 -3.58
CA TRP A 306 8.60 -21.57 -2.85
C TRP A 306 9.54 -22.59 -3.50
N THR A 307 10.83 -22.30 -3.39
CA THR A 307 11.91 -23.18 -3.84
C THR A 307 12.27 -24.22 -2.76
N ASP A 308 12.94 -25.30 -3.15
CA ASP A 308 13.43 -26.32 -2.19
C ASP A 308 14.37 -25.73 -1.14
N LYS A 309 15.13 -24.68 -1.51
CA LYS A 309 16.00 -23.95 -0.60
C LYS A 309 15.20 -23.30 0.54
N GLN A 310 14.07 -22.71 0.25
CA GLN A 310 13.20 -22.07 1.25
C GLN A 310 12.62 -23.11 2.22
N PHE A 311 12.10 -24.22 1.71
CA PHE A 311 11.62 -25.31 2.57
C PHE A 311 12.70 -25.85 3.48
N THR A 312 13.92 -26.04 2.95
CA THR A 312 15.05 -26.54 3.73
C THR A 312 15.47 -25.54 4.80
N ALA A 313 15.55 -24.25 4.48
CA ALA A 313 15.90 -23.19 5.41
C ALA A 313 14.87 -23.05 6.54
N LEU A 314 13.57 -23.00 6.20
CA LEU A 314 12.50 -22.95 7.18
C LEU A 314 12.52 -24.19 8.09
N PHE A 315 12.61 -25.39 7.51
CA PHE A 315 12.64 -26.61 8.29
C PHE A 315 13.80 -26.65 9.29
N ALA A 316 15.00 -26.27 8.87
CA ALA A 316 16.16 -26.17 9.75
C ALA A 316 15.93 -25.17 10.87
N TYR A 317 15.37 -24.00 10.57
CA TYR A 317 15.07 -22.99 11.57
C TYR A 317 14.01 -23.46 12.57
N LEU A 318 12.91 -24.03 12.11
CA LEU A 318 11.84 -24.54 12.97
C LEU A 318 12.33 -25.61 13.91
N LYS A 319 13.12 -26.56 13.41
CA LYS A 319 13.69 -27.65 14.22
C LYS A 319 14.64 -27.16 15.30
N SER A 320 15.45 -26.14 15.01
CA SER A 320 16.50 -25.66 15.94
C SER A 320 15.99 -24.59 16.90
N ASN A 321 15.02 -23.75 16.50
CA ASN A 321 14.66 -22.54 17.23
C ASN A 321 13.24 -22.57 17.79
N VAL A 322 12.30 -23.26 17.12
CA VAL A 322 10.88 -23.25 17.47
C VAL A 322 10.47 -24.54 18.19
N TYR A 323 10.87 -25.70 17.67
CA TYR A 323 10.50 -27.00 18.24
C TYR A 323 11.18 -27.26 19.58
N LYS A 324 10.39 -27.53 20.62
CA LYS A 324 10.88 -27.82 22.00
C LYS A 324 10.67 -29.25 22.45
N GLY A 325 10.23 -30.12 21.53
CA GLY A 325 9.87 -31.50 21.86
C GLY A 325 8.38 -31.67 22.14
N PRO A 326 7.86 -32.91 22.18
CA PRO A 326 6.53 -33.16 22.68
C PRO A 326 6.47 -32.69 24.13
N SER A 327 5.39 -32.01 24.51
CA SER A 327 5.19 -31.50 25.87
C SER A 327 5.31 -32.65 26.87
N GLY A 328 6.51 -32.84 27.37
CA GLY A 328 6.71 -33.57 28.61
C GLY A 328 6.09 -32.71 29.70
N GLY A 329 5.06 -33.23 30.37
CA GLY A 329 4.51 -32.58 31.52
C GLY A 329 5.59 -32.26 32.53
N GLY A 330 5.71 -30.99 32.82
CA GLY A 330 6.47 -30.41 33.89
C GLY A 330 5.59 -29.33 34.48
#